data_a244312eab9bf0c87e4a2cfa526826f4
#
_entry.id   a244312eab9bf0c87e4a2cfa526826f4
#
_cell.length_a   1.000
_cell.length_b   1.000
_cell.length_c   1.000
_cell.angle_alpha   90.00
_cell.angle_beta   90.00
_cell.angle_gamma   90.00
#
_symmetry.space_group_name_H-M   'P 1'
#
loop_
_entity.id
_entity.type
_entity.pdbx_description
1 polymer ?
#
loop_
_entity_poly.entity_id
_entity_poly.type
_entity_poly.pdbx_seq_one_letter_code
_entity_poly.pdbx_strand_id
1 'polypeptide(L)'
;MSDPRLYYERHVFCCTNERPDGHPRGCCKARGSIPLRNYMKARVKELGLDGIRVNIAGCLDRCELGPTMVIYPEGVWYNYRSMADVDEIIERHLIGGGRVERLMLHPEQQALRPEQASEAAD
;
A
#
# COMPACT_ATOMS: atom_id res chain seq x y z
N MET A 1 23.61 10.69 20.14
CA MET A 1 23.35 11.48 18.93
C MET A 1 22.04 11.05 18.31
N SER A 2 21.18 12.00 18.02
CA SER A 2 19.88 11.67 17.42
C SER A 2 19.99 11.63 15.90
N ASP A 3 19.08 10.89 15.29
CA ASP A 3 19.00 10.80 13.85
C ASP A 3 18.55 12.15 13.25
N PRO A 4 18.92 12.40 11.99
CA PRO A 4 18.37 13.55 11.28
C PRO A 4 16.84 13.46 11.20
N ARG A 5 16.21 14.61 10.99
CA ARG A 5 14.77 14.62 10.80
C ARG A 5 14.40 13.91 9.49
N LEU A 6 13.20 13.33 9.48
CA LEU A 6 12.71 12.66 8.27
C LEU A 6 12.45 13.69 7.17
N TYR A 7 12.74 13.30 5.92
CA TYR A 7 12.39 14.14 4.79
C TYR A 7 10.88 14.27 4.63
N TYR A 8 10.15 13.19 4.94
CA TYR A 8 8.70 13.17 4.82
C TYR A 8 8.09 12.63 6.11
N GLU A 9 6.91 13.15 6.47
CA GLU A 9 6.20 12.65 7.64
C GLU A 9 5.77 11.21 7.44
N ARG A 10 5.34 10.90 6.23
CA ARG A 10 4.99 9.53 5.84
C ARG A 10 5.56 9.25 4.46
N HIS A 11 6.07 8.07 4.27
CA HIS A 11 6.62 7.66 2.99
C HIS A 11 5.98 6.34 2.59
N VAL A 12 5.20 6.34 1.51
CA VAL A 12 4.45 5.18 1.05
C VAL A 12 5.18 4.56 -0.14
N PHE A 13 5.41 3.26 -0.09
CA PHE A 13 6.00 2.52 -1.20
C PHE A 13 4.98 1.50 -1.68
N CYS A 14 4.59 1.61 -2.94
CA CYS A 14 3.61 0.70 -3.55
C CYS A 14 4.35 -0.21 -4.53
N CYS A 15 4.27 -1.51 -4.31
CA CYS A 15 4.90 -2.47 -5.22
C CYS A 15 4.19 -2.46 -6.57
N THR A 16 4.95 -2.27 -7.63
CA THR A 16 4.43 -2.33 -9.00
C THR A 16 5.19 -3.36 -9.81
N ASN A 17 5.84 -4.30 -9.15
CA ASN A 17 6.65 -5.31 -9.80
C ASN A 17 5.82 -6.17 -10.74
N GLU A 18 6.37 -6.46 -11.91
CA GLU A 18 5.73 -7.28 -12.93
C GLU A 18 6.46 -8.60 -13.04
N ARG A 19 5.72 -9.70 -13.13
CA ARG A 19 6.25 -11.04 -13.35
C ARG A 19 5.54 -11.66 -14.54
N PRO A 20 6.15 -12.66 -15.18
CA PRO A 20 5.50 -13.34 -16.30
C PRO A 20 4.14 -13.92 -15.89
N ASP A 21 3.22 -13.97 -16.84
CA ASP A 21 1.91 -14.56 -16.62
C ASP A 21 2.06 -15.99 -16.11
N GLY A 22 1.23 -16.35 -15.14
CA GLY A 22 1.26 -17.68 -14.57
C GLY A 22 2.33 -17.90 -13.52
N HIS A 23 3.11 -16.86 -13.17
CA HIS A 23 4.10 -17.00 -12.11
C HIS A 23 3.40 -17.36 -10.79
N PRO A 24 3.94 -18.35 -10.04
CA PRO A 24 3.25 -18.83 -8.83
C PRO A 24 2.93 -17.75 -7.79
N ARG A 25 3.80 -16.74 -7.70
CA ARG A 25 3.57 -15.66 -6.73
C ARG A 25 2.66 -14.57 -7.27
N GLY A 26 2.38 -14.57 -8.58
CA GLY A 26 1.68 -13.48 -9.22
C GLY A 26 2.52 -12.21 -9.21
N CYS A 27 1.89 -11.08 -9.48
CA CYS A 27 2.61 -9.81 -9.37
C CYS A 27 1.64 -8.68 -9.04
N CYS A 28 2.17 -7.65 -8.37
CA CYS A 28 1.35 -6.53 -7.94
C CYS A 28 0.83 -5.73 -9.14
N LYS A 29 1.61 -5.62 -10.20
CA LYS A 29 1.17 -4.91 -11.39
C LYS A 29 -0.08 -5.57 -12.00
N ALA A 30 -0.07 -6.90 -12.13
CA ALA A 30 -1.21 -7.62 -12.69
C ALA A 30 -2.44 -7.51 -11.80
N ARG A 31 -2.27 -7.23 -10.53
CA ARG A 31 -3.35 -7.08 -9.56
C ARG A 31 -3.82 -5.63 -9.42
N GLY A 32 -3.41 -4.75 -10.34
CA GLY A 32 -3.92 -3.40 -10.41
C GLY A 32 -3.20 -2.37 -9.58
N SER A 33 -1.95 -2.63 -9.17
CA SER A 33 -1.24 -1.71 -8.29
C SER A 33 -0.96 -0.36 -8.92
N ILE A 34 -0.67 -0.30 -10.22
CA ILE A 34 -0.28 0.97 -10.84
C ILE A 34 -1.40 2.00 -10.85
N PRO A 35 -2.62 1.67 -11.34
CA PRO A 35 -3.71 2.65 -11.29
C PRO A 35 -4.06 3.07 -9.86
N LEU A 36 -4.01 2.12 -8.92
CA LEU A 36 -4.34 2.43 -7.53
C LEU A 36 -3.29 3.32 -6.88
N ARG A 37 -2.01 3.07 -7.17
CA ARG A 37 -0.94 3.93 -6.69
C ARG A 37 -1.07 5.34 -7.27
N ASN A 38 -1.38 5.43 -8.54
CA ASN A 38 -1.55 6.73 -9.19
C ASN A 38 -2.74 7.48 -8.60
N TYR A 39 -3.82 6.76 -8.31
CA TYR A 39 -4.97 7.36 -7.65
C TYR A 39 -4.58 7.89 -6.27
N MET A 40 -3.84 7.11 -5.49
CA MET A 40 -3.40 7.55 -4.16
C MET A 40 -2.54 8.79 -4.23
N LYS A 41 -1.60 8.83 -5.16
CA LYS A 41 -0.73 9.99 -5.33
C LYS A 41 -1.55 11.24 -5.67
N ALA A 42 -2.53 11.11 -6.56
CA ALA A 42 -3.38 12.21 -6.94
C ALA A 42 -4.23 12.71 -5.75
N ARG A 43 -4.78 11.78 -4.97
CA ARG A 43 -5.59 12.16 -3.80
C ARG A 43 -4.76 12.86 -2.73
N VAL A 44 -3.56 12.36 -2.48
CA VAL A 44 -2.64 13.00 -1.52
C VAL A 44 -2.36 14.45 -1.95
N LYS A 45 -2.15 14.65 -3.25
CA LYS A 45 -1.91 16.00 -3.77
C LYS A 45 -3.16 16.88 -3.64
N GLU A 46 -4.33 16.34 -4.00
CA GLU A 46 -5.59 17.10 -3.89
C GLU A 46 -5.88 17.54 -2.46
N LEU A 47 -5.55 16.69 -1.51
CA LEU A 47 -5.81 16.96 -0.10
C LEU A 47 -4.73 17.84 0.55
N GLY A 48 -3.70 18.21 -0.21
CA GLY A 48 -2.66 19.09 0.30
C GLY A 48 -1.79 18.48 1.38
N LEU A 49 -1.59 17.17 1.33
CA LEU A 49 -0.79 16.46 2.34
C LEU A 49 0.69 16.56 1.98
N ASP A 50 1.27 17.72 2.24
CA ASP A 50 2.61 18.04 1.74
C ASP A 50 3.73 17.18 2.32
N GLY A 51 3.56 16.67 3.51
CA GLY A 51 4.59 15.86 4.17
C GLY A 51 4.57 14.39 3.76
N ILE A 52 3.76 14.02 2.75
CA ILE A 52 3.57 12.62 2.39
C ILE A 52 4.03 12.39 0.96
N ARG A 53 4.85 11.35 0.79
CA ARG A 53 5.37 10.95 -0.51
C ARG A 53 4.85 9.56 -0.87
N VAL A 54 4.29 9.40 -2.08
CA VAL A 54 3.80 8.10 -2.57
C VAL A 54 4.67 7.66 -3.72
N ASN A 55 5.45 6.62 -3.52
CA ASN A 55 6.42 6.13 -4.49
C ASN A 55 6.04 4.79 -5.09
N ILE A 56 6.51 4.57 -6.31
CA ILE A 56 6.54 3.25 -6.92
C ILE A 56 7.76 2.52 -6.37
N ALA A 57 7.61 1.23 -6.12
CA ALA A 57 8.72 0.38 -5.70
C ALA A 57 8.74 -0.89 -6.54
N GLY A 58 9.89 -1.53 -6.60
CA GLY A 58 10.01 -2.86 -7.17
C GLY A 58 9.41 -3.89 -6.21
N CYS A 59 9.83 -5.14 -6.35
CA CYS A 59 9.29 -6.21 -5.52
C CYS A 59 9.58 -5.98 -4.04
N LEU A 60 8.54 -5.98 -3.22
CA LEU A 60 8.65 -5.87 -1.77
C LEU A 60 8.62 -7.24 -1.10
N ASP A 61 8.70 -8.31 -1.91
CA ASP A 61 8.76 -9.69 -1.47
C ASP A 61 7.53 -10.15 -0.70
N ARG A 62 6.37 -9.61 -1.06
CA ARG A 62 5.06 -10.03 -0.53
C ARG A 62 4.06 -10.14 -1.67
N CYS A 63 4.50 -10.65 -2.83
CA CYS A 63 3.66 -10.67 -4.03
C CYS A 63 2.41 -11.52 -3.86
N GLU A 64 2.48 -12.60 -3.09
CA GLU A 64 1.32 -13.46 -2.84
C GLU A 64 0.24 -12.74 -2.04
N LEU A 65 0.59 -11.64 -1.37
CA LEU A 65 -0.35 -10.83 -0.59
C LEU A 65 -0.70 -9.52 -1.31
N GLY A 66 -0.30 -9.39 -2.58
CA GLY A 66 -0.43 -8.15 -3.34
C GLY A 66 -1.85 -7.85 -3.80
N PRO A 67 -2.09 -6.64 -4.23
CA PRO A 67 -1.10 -5.55 -4.25
C PRO A 67 -0.72 -5.12 -2.85
N THR A 68 0.57 -4.83 -2.65
CA THR A 68 1.06 -4.46 -1.32
C THR A 68 1.64 -3.06 -1.31
N MET A 69 1.47 -2.38 -0.19
CA MET A 69 2.17 -1.14 0.09
C MET A 69 2.70 -1.18 1.52
N VAL A 70 3.75 -0.41 1.78
CA VAL A 70 4.26 -0.22 3.13
C VAL A 70 4.36 1.27 3.40
N ILE A 71 4.03 1.69 4.61
CA ILE A 71 4.03 3.09 5.02
C ILE A 71 5.02 3.27 6.16
N TYR A 72 6.02 4.11 5.94
CA TYR A 72 7.02 4.47 6.95
C TYR A 72 6.74 5.87 7.47
N PRO A 73 7.15 6.19 8.69
CA PRO A 73 8.10 5.45 9.53
C PRO A 73 7.50 4.29 10.33
N GLU A 74 6.19 4.10 10.30
CA GLU A 74 5.56 3.07 11.13
C GLU A 74 5.88 1.66 10.66
N GLY A 75 6.16 1.49 9.37
CA GLY A 75 6.43 0.16 8.82
C GLY A 75 5.19 -0.70 8.72
N VAL A 76 4.04 -0.10 8.49
CA VAL A 76 2.77 -0.83 8.39
C VAL A 76 2.52 -1.24 6.95
N TRP A 77 2.18 -2.51 6.76
CA TRP A 77 1.93 -3.08 5.45
C TRP A 77 0.44 -3.28 5.22
N TYR A 78 -0.01 -2.95 4.01
CA TYR A 78 -1.41 -3.10 3.62
C TYR A 78 -1.53 -3.85 2.31
N ASN A 79 -2.63 -4.62 2.20
CA ASN A 79 -3.17 -5.06 0.92
C ASN A 79 -4.26 -4.08 0.53
N TYR A 80 -4.26 -3.62 -0.71
CA TYR A 80 -5.27 -2.67 -1.19
C TYR A 80 -5.73 -3.11 -2.57
N ARG A 81 -7.05 -3.14 -2.79
CA ARG A 81 -7.60 -3.72 -4.01
C ARG A 81 -8.56 -2.80 -4.75
N SER A 82 -8.94 -1.68 -4.14
CA SER A 82 -9.91 -0.76 -4.74
C SER A 82 -9.57 0.66 -4.36
N MET A 83 -10.20 1.60 -5.07
CA MET A 83 -10.06 3.01 -4.72
C MET A 83 -10.61 3.29 -3.32
N ALA A 84 -11.67 2.58 -2.93
CA ALA A 84 -12.21 2.73 -1.59
C ALA A 84 -11.19 2.33 -0.53
N ASP A 85 -10.42 1.25 -0.77
CA ASP A 85 -9.36 0.85 0.13
C ASP A 85 -8.31 1.94 0.26
N VAL A 86 -7.90 2.51 -0.87
CA VAL A 86 -6.91 3.58 -0.87
C VAL A 86 -7.42 4.79 -0.10
N ASP A 87 -8.68 5.18 -0.33
CA ASP A 87 -9.28 6.31 0.38
C ASP A 87 -9.31 6.07 1.88
N GLU A 88 -9.65 4.87 2.31
CA GLU A 88 -9.68 4.56 3.72
C GLU A 88 -8.30 4.63 4.36
N ILE A 89 -7.27 4.13 3.64
CA ILE A 89 -5.90 4.23 4.12
C ILE A 89 -5.48 5.70 4.26
N ILE A 90 -5.83 6.53 3.29
CA ILE A 90 -5.50 7.95 3.35
C ILE A 90 -6.17 8.59 4.57
N GLU A 91 -7.47 8.38 4.74
CA GLU A 91 -8.21 9.02 5.82
C GLU A 91 -7.78 8.53 7.19
N ARG A 92 -7.67 7.23 7.37
CA ARG A 92 -7.41 6.67 8.69
C ARG A 92 -5.95 6.66 9.08
N HIS A 93 -5.07 6.41 8.12
CA HIS A 93 -3.64 6.30 8.42
C HIS A 93 -2.88 7.58 8.14
N LEU A 94 -2.97 8.10 6.92
CA LEU A 94 -2.16 9.26 6.55
C LEU A 94 -2.65 10.53 7.22
N ILE A 95 -3.95 10.73 7.35
CA ILE A 95 -4.50 11.91 7.99
C ILE A 95 -4.70 11.68 9.48
N GLY A 96 -5.33 10.57 9.83
CA GLY A 96 -5.71 10.31 11.21
C GLY A 96 -4.65 9.71 12.09
N GLY A 97 -3.56 9.22 11.53
CA GLY A 97 -2.49 8.58 12.31
C GLY A 97 -2.86 7.21 12.86
N GLY A 98 -3.98 6.64 12.43
CA GLY A 98 -4.44 5.34 12.88
C GLY A 98 -4.07 4.22 11.93
N ARG A 99 -4.92 3.20 11.87
CA ARG A 99 -4.67 2.00 11.06
C ARG A 99 -5.96 1.53 10.41
N VAL A 100 -5.82 0.82 9.27
CA VAL A 100 -6.95 0.13 8.63
C VAL A 100 -6.76 -1.36 8.86
N GLU A 101 -7.22 -1.85 9.98
CA GLU A 101 -6.89 -3.21 10.44
C GLU A 101 -7.32 -4.29 9.45
N ARG A 102 -8.45 -4.13 8.79
CA ARG A 102 -8.92 -5.14 7.84
C ARG A 102 -7.98 -5.34 6.66
N LEU A 103 -7.16 -4.34 6.35
CA LEU A 103 -6.22 -4.41 5.22
C LEU A 103 -4.78 -4.66 5.66
N MET A 104 -4.51 -4.66 6.97
CA MET A 104 -3.14 -4.83 7.46
C MET A 104 -2.60 -6.22 7.19
N LEU A 105 -1.34 -6.26 6.77
CA LEU A 105 -0.61 -7.51 6.59
C LEU A 105 0.33 -7.71 7.77
N HIS A 106 0.42 -8.94 8.23
CA HIS A 106 1.26 -9.30 9.38
C HIS A 106 2.43 -10.18 8.92
N PRO A 107 3.58 -10.12 9.62
CA PRO A 107 4.78 -10.84 9.15
C PRO A 107 4.60 -12.33 8.95
N GLU A 108 3.79 -12.98 9.77
CA GLU A 108 3.56 -14.43 9.68
C GLU A 108 2.50 -14.80 8.65
N GLN A 109 1.86 -13.82 8.04
CA GLN A 109 0.78 -14.07 7.09
C GLN A 109 1.34 -14.57 5.76
N GLN A 110 0.84 -15.70 5.28
CA GLN A 110 1.28 -16.27 4.01
C GLN A 110 0.20 -16.23 2.93
N ALA A 111 -1.03 -15.92 3.33
CA ALA A 111 -2.15 -15.79 2.40
C ALA A 111 -3.08 -14.71 2.90
N LEU A 112 -3.90 -14.18 1.99
CA LEU A 112 -4.86 -13.15 2.39
C LEU A 112 -5.92 -13.76 3.29
N ARG A 113 -6.33 -12.98 4.30
CA ARG A 113 -7.47 -13.36 5.14
C ARG A 113 -8.76 -13.25 4.33
N PRO A 114 -9.84 -13.92 4.76
CA PRO A 114 -11.10 -13.85 4.00
C PRO A 114 -11.55 -12.43 3.69
N GLU A 115 -11.44 -11.50 4.64
CA GLU A 115 -11.86 -10.12 4.40
C GLU A 115 -10.94 -9.39 3.42
N GLN A 116 -9.72 -9.87 3.22
CA GLN A 116 -8.77 -9.30 2.26
C GLN A 116 -8.88 -9.99 0.89
N ALA A 117 -9.23 -11.27 0.89
CA ALA A 117 -9.32 -12.04 -0.33
C ALA A 117 -10.66 -11.91 -1.02
N SER A 118 -11.67 -11.39 -0.34
CA SER A 118 -12.98 -11.19 -0.95
C SER A 118 -12.84 -10.23 -2.11
N GLU A 119 -13.68 -10.43 -3.12
CA GLU A 119 -13.63 -9.64 -4.31
C GLU A 119 -13.83 -8.18 -3.99
N ALA A 120 -12.92 -7.36 -4.43
CA ALA A 120 -13.09 -5.94 -4.22
C ALA A 120 -14.30 -5.50 -5.01
N ALA A 121 -15.17 -4.81 -4.32
CA ALA A 121 -16.36 -4.29 -4.98
C ALA A 121 -15.94 -3.13 -5.82
N ASP A 122 -15.55 -3.25 -6.88
CA ASP A 122 -15.07 -2.16 -7.67
C ASP A 122 -16.09 -1.30 -8.23
#